data_5e496338a474fafcc56fe90b67b0e3ac
#
_entry.id   5e496338a474fafcc56fe90b67b0e3ac
#
_cell.length_a   1.000
_cell.length_b   1.000
_cell.length_c   1.000
_cell.angle_alpha   90.00
_cell.angle_beta   90.00
_cell.angle_gamma   90.00
#
_symmetry.space_group_name_H-M   'P 1'
#
loop_
_entity.id
_entity.type
_entity.pdbx_description
1 polymer ?
#
loop_
_entity_poly.entity_id
_entity_poly.type
_entity_poly.pdbx_seq_one_letter_code
_entity_poly.pdbx_strand_id
1 'polypeptide(L)'
;IEALCESVDSLIIVPNEKLMTVLGEDTSLLDAFSASNSVLQGAVAGIAEVINVPGLMNVDFADVRTLMSENGMAMMGSATASGSDRAKVAAERAMSSPLLEDVNLAGARGVLINISSSSKLTLREFREITNSVQFAIEEATVIVGSVFDESMGDELRVTIVATGLGSPLERKQAKPELVYGK
;
A
#
# COMPACT_ATOMS: atom_id res chain seq x y z
N ILE A 1 17.25 -7.44 -8.72
CA ILE A 1 16.17 -6.46 -8.93
C ILE A 1 16.12 -6.06 -10.40
N GLU A 2 17.24 -5.58 -11.00
CA GLU A 2 17.29 -5.12 -12.39
C GLU A 2 16.72 -6.15 -13.38
N ALA A 3 17.19 -7.39 -13.33
CA ALA A 3 16.71 -8.45 -14.21
C ALA A 3 15.21 -8.79 -14.02
N LEU A 4 14.66 -8.57 -12.82
CA LEU A 4 13.23 -8.73 -12.58
C LEU A 4 12.43 -7.57 -13.17
N CYS A 5 12.91 -6.33 -13.04
CA CYS A 5 12.26 -5.14 -13.61
C CYS A 5 12.12 -5.22 -15.13
N GLU A 6 13.03 -5.89 -15.82
CA GLU A 6 12.97 -6.10 -17.28
C GLU A 6 11.94 -7.17 -17.68
N SER A 7 11.55 -8.03 -16.75
CA SER A 7 10.71 -9.20 -17.03
C SER A 7 9.28 -9.10 -16.49
N VAL A 8 8.96 -8.07 -15.72
CA VAL A 8 7.64 -7.89 -15.09
C VAL A 8 7.13 -6.47 -15.32
N ASP A 9 5.81 -6.31 -15.38
CA ASP A 9 5.17 -4.99 -15.55
C ASP A 9 5.30 -4.14 -14.29
N SER A 10 5.18 -4.75 -13.11
CA SER A 10 5.27 -4.07 -11.82
C SER A 10 6.01 -4.93 -10.80
N LEU A 11 6.85 -4.31 -9.99
CA LEU A 11 7.65 -4.99 -8.96
C LEU A 11 7.36 -4.39 -7.58
N ILE A 12 6.78 -5.18 -6.70
CA ILE A 12 6.56 -4.80 -5.30
C ILE A 12 7.82 -5.13 -4.51
N ILE A 13 8.40 -4.11 -3.89
CA ILE A 13 9.60 -4.24 -3.05
C ILE A 13 9.23 -3.95 -1.61
N VAL A 14 9.62 -4.87 -0.72
CA VAL A 14 9.52 -4.70 0.73
C VAL A 14 10.92 -4.56 1.31
N PRO A 15 11.35 -3.35 1.70
CA PRO A 15 12.68 -3.15 2.29
C PRO A 15 12.72 -3.77 3.70
N ASN A 16 13.52 -4.81 3.90
CA ASN A 16 13.64 -5.47 5.20
C ASN A 16 14.11 -4.52 6.31
N GLU A 17 14.98 -3.56 6.00
CA GLU A 17 15.46 -2.54 6.94
C GLU A 17 14.30 -1.71 7.51
N LYS A 18 13.31 -1.38 6.70
CA LYS A 18 12.12 -0.65 7.15
C LYS A 18 11.23 -1.48 8.07
N LEU A 19 11.15 -2.79 7.84
CA LEU A 19 10.45 -3.71 8.74
C LEU A 19 11.12 -3.81 10.10
N MET A 20 12.44 -3.84 10.15
CA MET A 20 13.21 -3.86 11.40
C MET A 20 12.94 -2.63 12.26
N THR A 21 12.74 -1.47 11.65
CA THR A 21 12.40 -0.23 12.37
C THR A 21 11.04 -0.34 13.08
N VAL A 22 10.08 -1.06 12.50
CA VAL A 22 8.74 -1.26 13.08
C VAL A 22 8.73 -2.31 14.16
N LEU A 23 9.50 -3.39 13.98
CA LEU A 23 9.48 -4.55 14.84
C LEU A 23 10.33 -4.37 16.11
N GLY A 24 11.30 -3.46 16.09
CA GLY A 24 12.25 -3.21 17.17
C GLY A 24 13.48 -4.12 17.14
N GLU A 25 14.57 -3.64 17.76
CA GLU A 25 15.88 -4.29 17.73
C GLU A 25 15.94 -5.64 18.46
N ASP A 26 15.02 -5.88 19.40
CA ASP A 26 14.93 -7.12 20.16
C ASP A 26 14.16 -8.25 19.45
N THR A 27 13.65 -7.99 18.24
CA THR A 27 12.91 -8.97 17.45
C THR A 27 13.84 -10.06 16.92
N SER A 28 13.46 -11.33 17.08
CA SER A 28 14.24 -12.41 16.53
C SER A 28 14.28 -12.35 14.98
N LEU A 29 15.39 -12.82 14.40
CA LEU A 29 15.54 -12.87 12.96
C LEU A 29 14.41 -13.67 12.28
N LEU A 30 13.95 -14.73 12.93
CA LEU A 30 12.85 -15.57 12.43
C LEU A 30 11.52 -14.82 12.43
N ASP A 31 11.24 -14.04 13.48
CA ASP A 31 10.03 -13.21 13.56
C ASP A 31 10.07 -12.08 12.55
N ALA A 32 11.25 -11.49 12.30
CA ALA A 32 11.43 -10.47 11.27
C ALA A 32 11.14 -11.01 9.85
N PHE A 33 11.60 -12.22 9.53
CA PHE A 33 11.24 -12.87 8.26
C PHE A 33 9.77 -13.24 8.18
N SER A 34 9.17 -13.70 9.27
CA SER A 34 7.75 -14.00 9.36
C SER A 34 6.90 -12.74 9.10
N ALA A 35 7.29 -11.62 9.71
CA ALA A 35 6.65 -10.33 9.49
C ALA A 35 6.75 -9.86 8.02
N SER A 36 7.93 -10.01 7.41
CA SER A 36 8.15 -9.71 6.00
C SER A 36 7.23 -10.54 5.09
N ASN A 37 7.13 -11.83 5.35
CA ASN A 37 6.23 -12.72 4.61
C ASN A 37 4.76 -12.32 4.80
N SER A 38 4.36 -11.92 6.02
CA SER A 38 3.00 -11.46 6.30
C SER A 38 2.64 -10.18 5.55
N VAL A 39 3.59 -9.27 5.38
CA VAL A 39 3.42 -8.05 4.57
C VAL A 39 3.20 -8.41 3.11
N LEU A 40 4.05 -9.28 2.53
CA LEU A 40 3.89 -9.73 1.15
C LEU A 40 2.58 -10.49 0.94
N GLN A 41 2.21 -11.34 1.88
CA GLN A 41 0.91 -12.02 1.87
C GLN A 41 -0.24 -11.03 1.89
N GLY A 42 -0.18 -10.00 2.75
CA GLY A 42 -1.18 -8.94 2.82
C GLY A 42 -1.33 -8.16 1.50
N ALA A 43 -0.22 -7.91 0.79
CA ALA A 43 -0.23 -7.27 -0.52
C ALA A 43 -0.99 -8.10 -1.55
N VAL A 44 -0.59 -9.35 -1.71
CA VAL A 44 -1.20 -10.26 -2.69
C VAL A 44 -2.66 -10.54 -2.33
N ALA A 45 -2.95 -10.79 -1.06
CA ALA A 45 -4.31 -11.00 -0.58
C ALA A 45 -5.19 -9.77 -0.85
N GLY A 46 -4.72 -8.56 -0.51
CA GLY A 46 -5.47 -7.33 -0.72
C GLY A 46 -5.85 -7.07 -2.18
N ILE A 47 -4.94 -7.38 -3.11
CA ILE A 47 -5.22 -7.29 -4.56
C ILE A 47 -6.19 -8.39 -5.00
N ALA A 48 -5.98 -9.62 -4.55
CA ALA A 48 -6.83 -10.74 -4.92
C ALA A 48 -8.25 -10.63 -4.35
N GLU A 49 -8.37 -10.17 -3.10
CA GLU A 49 -9.64 -9.99 -2.42
C GLU A 49 -10.54 -8.99 -3.14
N VAL A 50 -9.99 -7.85 -3.58
CA VAL A 50 -10.76 -6.79 -4.23
C VAL A 50 -11.39 -7.25 -5.57
N ILE A 51 -10.80 -8.26 -6.19
CA ILE A 51 -11.28 -8.83 -7.45
C ILE A 51 -12.29 -9.97 -7.18
N ASN A 52 -12.00 -10.84 -6.22
CA ASN A 52 -12.68 -12.13 -6.06
C ASN A 52 -13.77 -12.13 -4.97
N VAL A 53 -13.67 -11.23 -3.99
CA VAL A 53 -14.58 -11.22 -2.84
C VAL A 53 -15.63 -10.11 -3.00
N PRO A 54 -16.93 -10.44 -2.89
CA PRO A 54 -17.98 -9.43 -2.97
C PRO A 54 -17.86 -8.38 -1.87
N GLY A 55 -18.02 -7.11 -2.24
CA GLY A 55 -18.00 -5.97 -1.35
C GLY A 55 -19.04 -4.92 -1.75
N LEU A 56 -18.95 -3.73 -1.16
CA LEU A 56 -19.78 -2.59 -1.53
C LEU A 56 -19.43 -2.08 -2.95
N MET A 57 -18.16 -2.11 -3.30
CA MET A 57 -17.65 -1.76 -4.62
C MET A 57 -16.65 -2.84 -5.07
N ASN A 58 -17.01 -3.53 -6.12
CA ASN A 58 -16.14 -4.51 -6.76
C ASN A 58 -15.34 -3.83 -7.86
N VAL A 59 -14.11 -4.24 -7.99
CA VAL A 59 -13.20 -3.74 -9.02
C VAL A 59 -13.10 -4.80 -10.12
N ASP A 60 -13.18 -4.38 -11.37
CA ASP A 60 -12.97 -5.27 -12.51
C ASP A 60 -11.48 -5.66 -12.61
N PHE A 61 -11.24 -6.93 -12.95
CA PHE A 61 -9.88 -7.43 -13.20
C PHE A 61 -9.14 -6.59 -14.26
N ALA A 62 -9.86 -6.09 -15.28
CA ALA A 62 -9.28 -5.26 -16.33
C ALA A 62 -8.73 -3.93 -15.78
N ASP A 63 -9.42 -3.33 -14.82
CA ASP A 63 -8.99 -2.09 -14.18
C ASP A 63 -7.74 -2.32 -13.32
N VAL A 64 -7.74 -3.38 -12.51
CA VAL A 64 -6.57 -3.76 -11.69
C VAL A 64 -5.38 -4.08 -12.60
N ARG A 65 -5.60 -4.81 -13.68
CA ARG A 65 -4.55 -5.12 -14.66
C ARG A 65 -3.96 -3.85 -15.26
N THR A 66 -4.79 -2.90 -15.66
CA THR A 66 -4.33 -1.62 -16.22
C THR A 66 -3.47 -0.87 -15.21
N LEU A 67 -3.91 -0.79 -13.96
CA LEU A 67 -3.17 -0.14 -12.90
C LEU A 67 -1.84 -0.82 -12.59
N MET A 68 -1.82 -2.16 -12.55
CA MET A 68 -0.61 -2.94 -12.26
C MET A 68 0.34 -3.03 -13.48
N SER A 69 -0.14 -2.68 -14.68
CA SER A 69 0.70 -2.61 -15.89
C SER A 69 1.45 -1.28 -16.03
N GLU A 70 1.27 -0.34 -15.09
CA GLU A 70 2.10 0.85 -15.02
C GLU A 70 3.54 0.46 -14.66
N ASN A 71 4.43 0.61 -15.64
CA ASN A 71 5.83 0.21 -15.50
C ASN A 71 6.50 0.95 -14.34
N GLY A 72 7.18 0.20 -13.50
CA GLY A 72 7.97 0.75 -12.41
C GLY A 72 7.87 -0.03 -11.11
N MET A 73 8.32 0.61 -10.05
CA MET A 73 8.16 0.06 -8.70
C MET A 73 6.72 0.22 -8.22
N ALA A 74 6.27 -0.79 -7.50
CA ALA A 74 5.07 -0.71 -6.69
C ALA A 74 5.45 -0.83 -5.22
N MET A 75 4.76 -0.09 -4.39
CA MET A 75 4.91 -0.15 -2.94
C MET A 75 3.55 -0.22 -2.28
N MET A 76 3.52 -0.69 -1.05
CA MET A 76 2.27 -0.88 -0.32
C MET A 76 2.34 -0.41 1.11
N GLY A 77 1.19 -0.05 1.65
CA GLY A 77 0.98 0.15 3.06
C GLY A 77 -0.34 -0.49 3.47
N SER A 78 -0.38 -1.09 4.65
CA SER A 78 -1.60 -1.66 5.19
C SER A 78 -1.68 -1.38 6.68
N ALA A 79 -2.88 -1.06 7.15
CA ALA A 79 -3.12 -0.87 8.56
C ALA A 79 -4.56 -1.25 8.94
N THR A 80 -4.69 -1.76 10.16
CA THR A 80 -5.97 -2.10 10.77
C THR A 80 -6.24 -1.18 11.96
N ALA A 81 -7.47 -0.77 12.11
CA ALA A 81 -7.93 0.01 13.25
C ALA A 81 -9.34 -0.40 13.67
N SER A 82 -9.69 -0.09 14.91
CA SER A 82 -11.01 -0.32 15.50
C SER A 82 -11.50 0.93 16.23
N GLY A 83 -12.79 0.98 16.58
CA GLY A 83 -13.38 2.10 17.30
C GLY A 83 -14.05 3.13 16.37
N SER A 84 -14.45 4.29 16.94
CA SER A 84 -15.24 5.32 16.24
C SER A 84 -14.51 5.96 15.06
N ASP A 85 -13.20 6.09 15.15
CA ASP A 85 -12.36 6.79 14.17
C ASP A 85 -11.52 5.80 13.34
N ARG A 86 -11.92 4.52 13.33
CA ARG A 86 -11.17 3.43 12.66
C ARG A 86 -10.83 3.73 11.21
N ALA A 87 -11.75 4.37 10.47
CA ALA A 87 -11.56 4.72 9.07
C ALA A 87 -10.37 5.68 8.87
N LYS A 88 -10.39 6.79 9.62
CA LYS A 88 -9.34 7.80 9.59
C LYS A 88 -8.00 7.23 10.05
N VAL A 89 -8.00 6.55 11.20
CA VAL A 89 -6.78 5.98 11.80
C VAL A 89 -6.17 4.91 10.91
N ALA A 90 -6.98 4.04 10.30
CA ALA A 90 -6.47 3.02 9.37
C ALA A 90 -5.88 3.64 8.11
N ALA A 91 -6.56 4.64 7.51
CA ALA A 91 -6.06 5.33 6.33
C ALA A 91 -4.73 6.06 6.61
N GLU A 92 -4.66 6.86 7.68
CA GLU A 92 -3.46 7.59 8.07
C GLU A 92 -2.28 6.64 8.34
N ARG A 93 -2.51 5.56 9.09
CA ARG A 93 -1.48 4.56 9.37
C ARG A 93 -1.03 3.80 8.12
N ALA A 94 -1.95 3.48 7.22
CA ALA A 94 -1.60 2.82 5.97
C ALA A 94 -0.71 3.71 5.09
N MET A 95 -1.03 5.01 4.98
CA MET A 95 -0.21 6.00 4.26
C MET A 95 1.13 6.27 4.93
N SER A 96 1.17 6.27 6.27
CA SER A 96 2.39 6.45 7.07
C SER A 96 3.13 5.14 7.31
N SER A 97 2.80 4.08 6.58
CA SER A 97 3.53 2.82 6.67
C SER A 97 5.01 3.04 6.35
N PRO A 98 5.94 2.52 7.15
CA PRO A 98 7.38 2.62 6.87
C PRO A 98 7.78 2.12 5.49
N LEU A 99 6.97 1.25 4.90
CA LEU A 99 7.14 0.77 3.53
C LEU A 99 6.82 1.84 2.47
N LEU A 100 6.02 2.85 2.83
CA LEU A 100 5.65 4.00 1.99
C LEU A 100 6.37 5.29 2.39
N GLU A 101 7.07 5.33 3.54
CA GLU A 101 7.62 6.56 4.13
C GLU A 101 8.58 7.33 3.20
N ASP A 102 9.40 6.62 2.43
CA ASP A 102 10.33 7.22 1.47
C ASP A 102 9.72 7.40 0.07
N VAL A 103 8.42 7.13 -0.08
CA VAL A 103 7.73 7.17 -1.35
C VAL A 103 6.95 8.46 -1.47
N ASN A 104 7.23 9.22 -2.51
CA ASN A 104 6.35 10.33 -2.86
C ASN A 104 5.11 9.77 -3.56
N LEU A 105 4.01 9.59 -2.81
CA LEU A 105 2.74 9.13 -3.36
C LEU A 105 2.19 10.07 -4.43
N ALA A 106 2.54 11.36 -4.39
CA ALA A 106 2.18 12.31 -5.44
C ALA A 106 2.81 11.95 -6.80
N GLY A 107 3.90 11.19 -6.81
CA GLY A 107 4.53 10.68 -8.03
C GLY A 107 4.01 9.32 -8.51
N ALA A 108 3.04 8.72 -7.82
CA ALA A 108 2.42 7.48 -8.26
C ALA A 108 1.55 7.70 -9.51
N ARG A 109 1.55 6.75 -10.42
CA ARG A 109 0.68 6.78 -11.61
C ARG A 109 -0.64 6.07 -11.37
N GLY A 110 -0.62 5.05 -10.51
CA GLY A 110 -1.79 4.30 -10.11
C GLY A 110 -1.80 4.03 -8.62
N VAL A 111 -2.98 4.04 -8.01
CA VAL A 111 -3.18 3.69 -6.61
C VAL A 111 -4.42 2.81 -6.47
N LEU A 112 -4.23 1.64 -5.89
CA LEU A 112 -5.30 0.75 -5.49
C LEU A 112 -5.52 0.89 -3.99
N ILE A 113 -6.77 1.15 -3.59
CA ILE A 113 -7.20 1.18 -2.21
C ILE A 113 -8.14 0.00 -1.99
N ASN A 114 -7.79 -0.92 -1.11
CA ASN A 114 -8.67 -1.99 -0.65
C ASN A 114 -9.11 -1.72 0.79
N ILE A 115 -10.42 -1.69 1.02
CA ILE A 115 -11.03 -1.49 2.32
C ILE A 115 -11.70 -2.79 2.74
N SER A 116 -11.13 -3.48 3.72
CA SER A 116 -11.70 -4.73 4.27
C SER A 116 -12.33 -4.44 5.63
N SER A 117 -13.58 -4.82 5.80
CA SER A 117 -14.30 -4.71 7.09
C SER A 117 -15.54 -5.61 7.09
N SER A 118 -16.21 -5.72 8.24
CA SER A 118 -17.53 -6.36 8.28
C SER A 118 -18.58 -5.53 7.50
N SER A 119 -19.77 -6.07 7.32
CA SER A 119 -20.92 -5.40 6.67
C SER A 119 -21.37 -4.11 7.36
N LYS A 120 -20.77 -3.76 8.51
CA LYS A 120 -21.00 -2.51 9.25
C LYS A 120 -20.27 -1.30 8.65
N LEU A 121 -19.50 -1.46 7.57
CA LEU A 121 -18.84 -0.34 6.88
C LEU A 121 -19.88 0.71 6.46
N THR A 122 -19.69 1.93 6.92
CA THR A 122 -20.58 3.03 6.56
C THR A 122 -20.08 3.80 5.35
N LEU A 123 -21.00 4.43 4.63
CA LEU A 123 -20.65 5.29 3.49
C LEU A 123 -19.77 6.48 3.91
N ARG A 124 -19.94 6.95 5.15
CA ARG A 124 -19.11 8.01 5.73
C ARG A 124 -17.66 7.54 5.85
N GLU A 125 -17.43 6.36 6.44
CA GLU A 125 -16.11 5.78 6.62
C GLU A 125 -15.43 5.54 5.26
N PHE A 126 -16.17 5.00 4.29
CA PHE A 126 -15.68 4.79 2.93
C PHE A 126 -15.19 6.10 2.29
N ARG A 127 -15.99 7.18 2.39
CA ARG A 127 -15.62 8.51 1.86
C ARG A 127 -14.44 9.11 2.62
N GLU A 128 -14.38 8.95 3.92
CA GLU A 128 -13.28 9.46 4.74
C GLU A 128 -11.94 8.85 4.32
N ILE A 129 -11.88 7.54 4.14
CA ILE A 129 -10.69 6.84 3.66
C ILE A 129 -10.31 7.33 2.26
N THR A 130 -11.25 7.33 1.33
CA THR A 130 -11.02 7.72 -0.06
C THR A 130 -10.50 9.15 -0.16
N ASN A 131 -11.11 10.10 0.55
CA ASN A 131 -10.68 11.49 0.56
C ASN A 131 -9.29 11.67 1.16
N SER A 132 -8.99 10.96 2.27
CA SER A 132 -7.67 11.04 2.92
C SER A 132 -6.55 10.59 1.98
N VAL A 133 -6.77 9.53 1.22
CA VAL A 133 -5.78 9.02 0.27
C VAL A 133 -5.70 9.91 -0.97
N GLN A 134 -6.84 10.35 -1.53
CA GLN A 134 -6.87 11.24 -2.70
C GLN A 134 -6.18 12.58 -2.44
N PHE A 135 -6.26 13.10 -1.23
CA PHE A 135 -5.57 14.33 -0.87
C PHE A 135 -4.03 14.21 -0.91
N ALA A 136 -3.50 13.00 -0.71
CA ALA A 136 -2.07 12.71 -0.76
C ALA A 136 -1.53 12.43 -2.18
N ILE A 137 -2.44 12.36 -3.18
CA ILE A 137 -2.11 11.94 -4.55
C ILE A 137 -2.56 13.05 -5.51
N GLU A 138 -1.65 13.55 -6.36
CA GLU A 138 -1.96 14.66 -7.26
C GLU A 138 -2.58 14.22 -8.60
N GLU A 139 -1.96 13.28 -9.31
CA GLU A 139 -2.35 12.90 -10.68
C GLU A 139 -2.33 11.39 -10.94
N ALA A 140 -2.79 10.58 -10.00
CA ALA A 140 -2.85 9.13 -10.18
C ALA A 140 -4.25 8.63 -10.55
N THR A 141 -4.30 7.53 -11.29
CA THR A 141 -5.52 6.73 -11.42
C THR A 141 -5.79 6.03 -10.10
N VAL A 142 -6.91 6.34 -9.45
CA VAL A 142 -7.28 5.75 -8.16
C VAL A 142 -8.39 4.73 -8.36
N ILE A 143 -8.14 3.50 -7.95
CA ILE A 143 -9.13 2.43 -7.90
C ILE A 143 -9.42 2.12 -6.44
N VAL A 144 -10.70 2.15 -6.07
CA VAL A 144 -11.15 1.87 -4.71
C VAL A 144 -12.06 0.65 -4.73
N GLY A 145 -11.68 -0.37 -4.00
CA GLY A 145 -12.50 -1.55 -3.75
C GLY A 145 -12.81 -1.73 -2.28
N SER A 146 -13.87 -2.48 -2.01
CA SER A 146 -14.22 -2.88 -0.66
C SER A 146 -14.52 -4.37 -0.59
N VAL A 147 -14.16 -4.99 0.51
CA VAL A 147 -14.34 -6.40 0.79
C VAL A 147 -15.07 -6.57 2.12
N PHE A 148 -16.07 -7.43 2.14
CA PHE A 148 -16.76 -7.78 3.38
C PHE A 148 -16.18 -9.06 3.97
N ASP A 149 -15.69 -8.95 5.20
CA ASP A 149 -15.19 -10.04 6.03
C ASP A 149 -15.79 -9.92 7.43
N GLU A 150 -16.81 -10.71 7.71
CA GLU A 150 -17.53 -10.68 8.99
C GLU A 150 -16.64 -11.10 10.18
N SER A 151 -15.53 -11.80 9.93
CA SER A 151 -14.59 -12.17 10.99
C SER A 151 -13.85 -10.96 11.59
N MET A 152 -13.80 -9.83 10.87
CA MET A 152 -13.18 -8.59 11.32
C MET A 152 -14.00 -7.87 12.43
N GLY A 153 -15.28 -8.17 12.57
CA GLY A 153 -16.13 -7.55 13.62
C GLY A 153 -16.13 -6.03 13.56
N ASP A 154 -15.50 -5.37 14.53
CA ASP A 154 -15.39 -3.91 14.59
C ASP A 154 -14.09 -3.36 13.99
N GLU A 155 -13.23 -4.23 13.48
CA GLU A 155 -11.99 -3.83 12.81
C GLU A 155 -12.25 -3.38 11.38
N LEU A 156 -11.41 -2.48 10.90
CA LEU A 156 -11.34 -2.01 9.52
C LEU A 156 -9.89 -1.98 9.09
N ARG A 157 -9.59 -2.61 7.96
CA ARG A 157 -8.26 -2.63 7.34
C ARG A 157 -8.27 -1.82 6.05
N VAL A 158 -7.30 -0.94 5.91
CA VAL A 158 -7.01 -0.22 4.67
C VAL A 158 -5.69 -0.73 4.12
N THR A 159 -5.70 -1.18 2.88
CA THR A 159 -4.49 -1.55 2.14
C THR A 159 -4.36 -0.65 0.93
N ILE A 160 -3.21 -0.03 0.78
CA ILE A 160 -2.88 0.89 -0.32
C ILE A 160 -1.74 0.27 -1.12
N VAL A 161 -1.91 0.17 -2.42
CA VAL A 161 -0.85 -0.24 -3.35
C VAL A 161 -0.65 0.89 -4.34
N ALA A 162 0.54 1.49 -4.33
CA ALA A 162 0.93 2.54 -5.26
C ALA A 162 1.84 1.96 -6.35
N THR A 163 1.54 2.25 -7.60
CA THR A 163 2.26 1.74 -8.79
C THR A 163 2.80 2.88 -9.65
N GLY A 164 3.69 2.54 -10.57
CA GLY A 164 4.30 3.53 -11.46
C GLY A 164 5.25 4.49 -10.72
N LEU A 165 5.76 4.08 -9.57
CA LEU A 165 6.78 4.82 -8.83
C LEU A 165 8.12 4.71 -9.58
N GLY A 166 8.88 5.80 -9.64
CA GLY A 166 10.15 5.86 -10.38
C GLY A 166 11.10 4.68 -10.10
N SER A 167 11.96 4.38 -11.06
CA SER A 167 12.88 3.24 -11.01
C SER A 167 13.80 3.29 -9.78
N PRO A 168 14.13 2.12 -9.17
CA PRO A 168 15.14 2.03 -8.10
C PRO A 168 16.52 2.59 -8.54
N LEU A 169 16.77 2.60 -9.84
CA LEU A 169 18.02 3.10 -10.44
C LEU A 169 18.11 4.63 -10.41
N GLU A 170 16.99 5.33 -10.56
CA GLU A 170 16.94 6.79 -10.51
C GLU A 170 17.24 7.33 -9.11
N ARG A 171 16.83 6.61 -8.05
CA ARG A 171 17.15 6.98 -6.66
C ARG A 171 18.63 6.87 -6.31
N LYS A 172 19.39 5.95 -6.93
CA LYS A 172 20.84 5.84 -6.72
C LYS A 172 21.65 6.98 -7.36
N GLN A 173 21.08 7.69 -8.34
CA GLN A 173 21.73 8.83 -8.99
C GLN A 173 21.56 10.15 -8.26
N ALA A 174 20.57 10.28 -7.38
CA ALA A 174 20.43 11.42 -6.48
C ALA A 174 21.38 11.31 -5.27
N LYS A 175 22.70 11.22 -5.52
CA LYS A 175 23.67 11.47 -4.44
C LYS A 175 23.60 12.95 -4.08
N PRO A 176 23.49 13.31 -2.79
CA PRO A 176 23.65 14.69 -2.39
C PRO A 176 25.08 15.13 -2.78
N GLU A 177 25.15 16.12 -3.65
CA GLU A 177 26.40 16.79 -3.96
C GLU A 177 26.84 17.51 -2.68
N LEU A 178 27.88 17.01 -2.03
CA LEU A 178 28.52 17.69 -0.92
C LEU A 178 29.19 18.96 -1.48
N VAL A 179 28.47 20.08 -1.38
CA VAL A 179 29.05 21.39 -1.65
C VAL A 179 29.97 21.72 -0.47
N TYR A 180 31.26 21.51 -0.65
CA TYR A 180 32.25 22.07 0.25
C TYR A 180 32.28 23.58 0.03
N GLY A 181 31.73 24.34 1.00
CA GLY A 181 31.92 25.77 1.06
C GLY A 181 33.42 26.10 1.19
N LYS A 182 33.86 27.05 0.37
CA LYS A 182 35.16 27.71 0.49
C LYS A 182 35.13 28.68 1.65
#